data_1808f8e942bcc455a9d1a5a7953cff6b
#
_entry.id   1808f8e942bcc455a9d1a5a7953cff6b
#
_cell.length_a   1.000
_cell.length_b   1.000
_cell.length_c   1.000
_cell.angle_alpha   90.00
_cell.angle_beta   90.00
_cell.angle_gamma   90.00
#
_symmetry.space_group_name_H-M   'P 1'
#
loop_
_entity.id
_entity.type
_entity.pdbx_description
1 polymer ?
#
loop_
_entity_poly.entity_id
_entity_poly.type
_entity_poly.pdbx_seq_one_letter_code
_entity_poly.pdbx_strand_id
1 'polypeptide(L)'
;LAETVAAVAANRIATGRFEAVLRRPTGTQPELLPVHVIVNQTDSAERVVVEMIEIEQQTRQDREERLTEQAQANRELLRNLAHEIKNPLGGIRGAAQLLAMEFEHRPELAEYTDVVIAEADRLQLLVDRLLAPQRRPHVVADVNIHEVCERVRSLVLAEWPRGLTVLRDYDTSIPEFRGDREQLIQAVLNVARNACQALAERIAAGGVVRALGGRGARRGTDGKRRWGLALESHIGASGPGVPESIRDRIFYPLVTGREGGSGLGLTLAQTFVQQHQGTIECASVPGRTVFTVLLPLP
;
A
#
# COMPACT_ATOMS: atom_id res chain seq x y z
N LEU A 1 6.72 -27.60 27.82
CA LEU A 1 8.10 -27.06 27.81
C LEU A 1 9.04 -27.92 28.63
N ALA A 2 8.79 -28.11 29.94
CA ALA A 2 9.70 -28.88 30.79
C ALA A 2 9.96 -30.34 30.32
N GLU A 3 8.92 -31.04 29.88
CA GLU A 3 9.03 -32.40 29.34
C GLU A 3 9.83 -32.44 28.03
N THR A 4 9.62 -31.47 27.12
CA THR A 4 10.35 -31.39 25.85
C THR A 4 11.80 -31.03 26.08
N VAL A 5 12.08 -30.08 26.98
CA VAL A 5 13.46 -29.75 27.41
C VAL A 5 14.17 -30.96 28.00
N ALA A 6 13.48 -31.69 28.88
CA ALA A 6 14.04 -32.91 29.47
C ALA A 6 14.27 -34.02 28.44
N ALA A 7 13.42 -34.16 27.45
CA ALA A 7 13.56 -35.15 26.39
C ALA A 7 14.72 -34.80 25.43
N VAL A 8 14.93 -33.53 25.11
CA VAL A 8 16.05 -33.03 24.29
C VAL A 8 17.37 -33.18 25.11
N ALA A 9 17.38 -32.75 26.37
CA ALA A 9 18.55 -32.87 27.24
C ALA A 9 18.98 -34.31 27.45
N ALA A 10 18.02 -35.24 27.51
CA ALA A 10 18.27 -36.66 27.60
C ALA A 10 18.60 -37.35 26.26
N ASN A 11 18.76 -36.56 25.17
CA ASN A 11 19.03 -37.04 23.81
C ASN A 11 17.99 -38.05 23.27
N ARG A 12 16.75 -37.98 23.78
CA ARG A 12 15.61 -38.79 23.30
C ARG A 12 15.02 -38.26 22.04
N ILE A 13 15.07 -36.93 21.80
CA ILE A 13 14.68 -36.24 20.59
C ILE A 13 15.76 -35.20 20.25
N ALA A 14 16.07 -35.04 18.96
CA ALA A 14 17.09 -34.09 18.51
C ALA A 14 16.60 -32.63 18.58
N THR A 15 15.33 -32.41 18.35
CA THR A 15 14.70 -31.10 18.34
C THR A 15 13.24 -31.21 18.78
N GLY A 16 12.78 -30.31 19.64
CA GLY A 16 11.40 -30.18 20.01
C GLY A 16 10.80 -28.86 19.41
N ARG A 17 9.62 -28.93 18.81
CA ARG A 17 8.91 -27.74 18.30
C ARG A 17 7.46 -27.82 18.73
N PHE A 18 6.95 -26.74 19.31
CA PHE A 18 5.55 -26.63 19.73
C PHE A 18 5.14 -25.18 19.94
N GLU A 19 3.85 -24.92 19.97
CA GLU A 19 3.28 -23.62 20.31
C GLU A 19 2.97 -23.54 21.79
N ALA A 20 3.22 -22.39 22.40
CA ALA A 20 2.94 -22.11 23.80
C ALA A 20 2.45 -20.67 24.00
N VAL A 21 1.79 -20.42 25.11
CA VAL A 21 1.39 -19.08 25.51
C VAL A 21 2.22 -18.68 26.73
N LEU A 22 3.07 -17.66 26.55
CA LEU A 22 3.83 -17.07 27.64
C LEU A 22 2.97 -16.02 28.36
N ARG A 23 3.15 -15.93 29.67
CA ARG A 23 2.56 -14.86 30.49
C ARG A 23 3.66 -13.87 30.85
N ARG A 24 3.55 -12.65 30.31
CA ARG A 24 4.45 -11.55 30.69
C ARG A 24 3.78 -10.76 31.81
N PRO A 25 4.38 -10.62 32.98
CA PRO A 25 3.87 -9.76 34.05
C PRO A 25 4.10 -8.29 33.62
N THR A 26 3.05 -7.62 33.15
CA THR A 26 3.05 -6.20 32.79
C THR A 26 1.96 -5.50 33.61
N GLY A 27 2.34 -4.81 34.66
CA GLY A 27 1.40 -4.02 35.48
C GLY A 27 0.29 -4.85 36.16
N THR A 28 -0.95 -4.41 36.02
CA THR A 28 -2.13 -4.97 36.70
C THR A 28 -2.75 -6.21 36.05
N GLN A 29 -2.45 -6.51 34.82
CA GLN A 29 -2.91 -7.72 34.12
C GLN A 29 -1.77 -8.38 33.34
N PRO A 30 -1.64 -9.72 33.41
CA PRO A 30 -0.61 -10.43 32.65
C PRO A 30 -0.94 -10.41 31.16
N GLU A 31 0.01 -9.99 30.34
CA GLU A 31 -0.06 -10.07 28.89
C GLU A 31 0.19 -11.52 28.45
N LEU A 32 -0.67 -12.05 27.57
CA LEU A 32 -0.57 -13.37 27.00
C LEU A 32 0.11 -13.29 25.62
N LEU A 33 1.27 -13.90 25.49
CA LEU A 33 2.08 -13.89 24.25
C LEU A 33 2.11 -15.29 23.66
N PRO A 34 1.44 -15.55 22.54
CA PRO A 34 1.58 -16.80 21.80
C PRO A 34 2.97 -16.86 21.14
N VAL A 35 3.68 -17.95 21.38
CA VAL A 35 5.06 -18.16 20.90
C VAL A 35 5.24 -19.52 20.28
N HIS A 36 6.06 -19.59 19.23
CA HIS A 36 6.70 -20.83 18.78
C HIS A 36 7.93 -21.08 19.64
N VAL A 37 7.99 -22.25 20.23
CA VAL A 37 9.12 -22.72 21.03
C VAL A 37 9.90 -23.76 20.25
N ILE A 38 11.19 -23.53 20.06
CA ILE A 38 12.13 -24.46 19.46
C ILE A 38 13.16 -24.83 20.51
N VAL A 39 13.31 -26.12 20.77
CA VAL A 39 14.26 -26.66 21.75
C VAL A 39 15.29 -27.49 21.01
N ASN A 40 16.54 -27.06 21.01
CA ASN A 40 17.64 -27.73 20.35
C ASN A 40 18.75 -28.11 21.38
N GLN A 41 19.41 -29.23 21.16
CA GLN A 41 20.63 -29.57 21.90
C GLN A 41 21.79 -28.78 21.29
N THR A 42 22.72 -28.32 22.15
CA THR A 42 23.97 -27.73 21.69
C THR A 42 25.05 -28.85 21.56
N ASP A 43 26.16 -28.52 20.90
CA ASP A 43 27.30 -29.43 20.73
C ASP A 43 27.89 -29.94 22.08
N SER A 44 27.58 -29.26 23.18
CA SER A 44 27.87 -29.74 24.53
C SER A 44 26.65 -30.47 25.08
N ALA A 45 26.80 -31.76 25.41
CA ALA A 45 25.75 -32.69 25.88
C ALA A 45 24.96 -32.22 27.12
N GLU A 46 25.38 -31.15 27.78
CA GLU A 46 24.77 -30.64 29.01
C GLU A 46 23.93 -29.39 28.83
N ARG A 47 23.85 -28.81 27.61
CA ARG A 47 23.16 -27.57 27.39
C ARG A 47 22.09 -27.69 26.30
N VAL A 48 20.94 -27.14 26.60
CA VAL A 48 19.80 -27.02 25.65
C VAL A 48 19.55 -25.55 25.37
N VAL A 49 19.41 -25.20 24.11
CA VAL A 49 18.96 -23.86 23.69
C VAL A 49 17.47 -23.90 23.48
N VAL A 50 16.79 -22.99 24.12
CA VAL A 50 15.34 -22.75 23.92
C VAL A 50 15.17 -21.41 23.23
N GLU A 51 14.72 -21.45 21.99
CA GLU A 51 14.37 -20.27 21.19
C GLU A 51 12.85 -20.06 21.26
N MET A 52 12.43 -18.85 21.54
CA MET A 52 11.03 -18.48 21.63
C MET A 52 10.76 -17.32 20.66
N ILE A 53 9.91 -17.58 19.67
CA ILE A 53 9.56 -16.62 18.62
C ILE A 53 8.08 -16.26 18.78
N GLU A 54 7.80 -14.98 18.93
CA GLU A 54 6.43 -14.49 19.06
C GLU A 54 5.67 -14.70 17.74
N ILE A 55 4.54 -15.41 17.79
CA ILE A 55 3.76 -15.81 16.59
C ILE A 55 3.22 -14.58 15.86
N GLU A 56 2.78 -13.56 16.60
CA GLU A 56 2.32 -12.32 15.98
C GLU A 56 3.42 -11.59 15.19
N GLN A 57 4.65 -11.60 15.70
CA GLN A 57 5.80 -11.01 14.99
C GLN A 57 6.13 -11.78 13.71
N GLN A 58 6.13 -13.11 13.77
CA GLN A 58 6.40 -13.95 12.60
C GLN A 58 5.32 -13.80 11.53
N THR A 59 4.05 -13.81 11.93
CA THR A 59 2.92 -13.60 11.00
C THR A 59 2.95 -12.19 10.37
N ARG A 60 3.39 -11.16 11.11
CA ARG A 60 3.60 -9.82 10.59
C ARG A 60 4.76 -9.76 9.60
N GLN A 61 5.90 -10.37 9.95
CA GLN A 61 7.07 -10.41 9.07
C GLN A 61 6.76 -11.10 7.74
N ASP A 62 6.13 -12.28 7.78
CA ASP A 62 5.71 -13.01 6.59
C ASP A 62 4.73 -12.19 5.73
N ARG A 63 3.86 -11.41 6.38
CA ARG A 63 2.92 -10.52 5.68
C ARG A 63 3.61 -9.34 5.02
N GLU A 64 4.54 -8.69 5.73
CA GLU A 64 5.32 -7.57 5.21
C GLU A 64 6.24 -8.01 4.05
N GLU A 65 6.88 -9.18 4.16
CA GLU A 65 7.68 -9.77 3.07
C GLU A 65 6.82 -10.01 1.82
N ARG A 66 5.63 -10.63 1.97
CA ARG A 66 4.70 -10.85 0.87
C ARG A 66 4.24 -9.55 0.22
N LEU A 67 3.94 -8.51 1.02
CA LEU A 67 3.55 -7.21 0.49
C LEU A 67 4.68 -6.56 -0.32
N THR A 68 5.92 -6.70 0.14
CA THR A 68 7.10 -6.17 -0.55
C THR A 68 7.37 -6.91 -1.86
N GLU A 69 7.31 -8.25 -1.85
CA GLU A 69 7.46 -9.09 -3.04
C GLU A 69 6.35 -8.81 -4.06
N GLN A 70 5.10 -8.74 -3.60
CA GLN A 70 3.95 -8.42 -4.43
C GLN A 70 4.09 -7.10 -5.14
N ALA A 71 4.58 -6.11 -4.46
CA ALA A 71 4.70 -4.81 -5.03
C ALA A 71 5.92 -4.67 -5.97
N GLN A 72 6.98 -5.43 -5.75
CA GLN A 72 8.08 -5.52 -6.71
C GLN A 72 7.61 -6.20 -8.01
N ALA A 73 6.88 -7.31 -7.91
CA ALA A 73 6.27 -7.98 -9.05
C ALA A 73 5.29 -7.05 -9.80
N ASN A 74 4.50 -6.26 -9.09
CA ASN A 74 3.59 -5.28 -9.68
C ASN A 74 4.34 -4.17 -10.46
N ARG A 75 5.51 -3.73 -9.99
CA ARG A 75 6.34 -2.75 -10.71
C ARG A 75 6.85 -3.30 -12.03
N GLU A 76 7.35 -4.52 -12.03
CA GLU A 76 7.84 -5.18 -13.24
C GLU A 76 6.71 -5.41 -14.24
N LEU A 77 5.56 -5.87 -13.77
CA LEU A 77 4.33 -6.00 -14.57
C LEU A 77 3.92 -4.68 -15.20
N LEU A 78 3.86 -3.59 -14.44
CA LEU A 78 3.50 -2.26 -14.94
C LEU A 78 4.48 -1.78 -16.01
N ARG A 79 5.79 -2.00 -15.82
CA ARG A 79 6.79 -1.63 -16.81
C ARG A 79 6.60 -2.38 -18.12
N ASN A 80 6.43 -3.70 -18.04
CA ASN A 80 6.27 -4.56 -19.22
C ASN A 80 4.97 -4.24 -19.95
N LEU A 81 3.83 -4.16 -19.23
CA LEU A 81 2.54 -3.79 -19.80
C LEU A 81 2.58 -2.41 -20.47
N ALA A 82 3.25 -1.44 -19.87
CA ALA A 82 3.34 -0.12 -20.46
C ALA A 82 4.13 -0.12 -21.78
N HIS A 83 5.20 -0.90 -21.87
CA HIS A 83 5.94 -1.06 -23.13
C HIS A 83 5.10 -1.79 -24.18
N GLU A 84 4.41 -2.86 -23.79
CA GLU A 84 3.56 -3.64 -24.69
C GLU A 84 2.31 -2.88 -25.17
N ILE A 85 1.77 -1.97 -24.37
CA ILE A 85 0.63 -1.13 -24.76
C ILE A 85 1.09 0.05 -25.65
N LYS A 86 2.24 0.65 -25.38
CA LYS A 86 2.76 1.77 -26.18
C LYS A 86 3.00 1.40 -27.65
N ASN A 87 3.48 0.18 -27.88
CA ASN A 87 3.81 -0.29 -29.22
C ASN A 87 2.57 -0.30 -30.14
N PRO A 88 1.45 -1.00 -29.83
CA PRO A 88 0.26 -0.97 -30.65
C PRO A 88 -0.39 0.41 -30.73
N LEU A 89 -0.36 1.22 -29.66
CA LEU A 89 -0.86 2.58 -29.70
C LEU A 89 -0.09 3.45 -30.68
N GLY A 90 1.24 3.32 -30.71
CA GLY A 90 2.07 3.99 -31.70
C GLY A 90 1.72 3.59 -33.14
N GLY A 91 1.46 2.30 -33.36
CA GLY A 91 0.99 1.78 -34.66
C GLY A 91 -0.38 2.33 -35.07
N ILE A 92 -1.36 2.32 -34.17
CA ILE A 92 -2.71 2.87 -34.41
C ILE A 92 -2.64 4.36 -34.72
N ARG A 93 -1.89 5.12 -33.92
CA ARG A 93 -1.68 6.54 -34.14
C ARG A 93 -1.03 6.83 -35.51
N GLY A 94 0.05 6.10 -35.82
CA GLY A 94 0.76 6.25 -37.10
C GLY A 94 -0.15 5.95 -38.29
N ALA A 95 -0.92 4.86 -38.24
CA ALA A 95 -1.89 4.52 -39.29
C ALA A 95 -2.99 5.58 -39.45
N ALA A 96 -3.53 6.10 -38.33
CA ALA A 96 -4.52 7.17 -38.37
C ALA A 96 -3.95 8.47 -38.94
N GLN A 97 -2.68 8.80 -38.64
CA GLN A 97 -2.00 9.96 -39.21
C GLN A 97 -1.82 9.84 -40.73
N LEU A 98 -1.40 8.65 -41.22
CA LEU A 98 -1.30 8.41 -42.65
C LEU A 98 -2.65 8.51 -43.38
N LEU A 99 -3.71 7.95 -42.79
CA LEU A 99 -5.06 8.09 -43.27
C LEU A 99 -5.54 9.55 -43.29
N ALA A 100 -5.23 10.33 -42.25
CA ALA A 100 -5.58 11.75 -42.22
C ALA A 100 -4.92 12.54 -43.35
N MET A 101 -3.66 12.23 -43.70
CA MET A 101 -2.94 12.84 -44.82
C MET A 101 -3.58 12.44 -46.14
N GLU A 102 -4.04 11.19 -46.32
CA GLU A 102 -4.65 10.71 -47.56
C GLU A 102 -6.07 11.28 -47.78
N PHE A 103 -6.77 11.59 -46.65
CA PHE A 103 -8.13 12.14 -46.66
C PHE A 103 -8.17 13.65 -46.46
N GLU A 104 -7.10 14.40 -46.67
CA GLU A 104 -7.02 15.85 -46.49
C GLU A 104 -8.16 16.62 -47.26
N HIS A 105 -8.67 16.06 -48.36
CA HIS A 105 -9.77 16.62 -49.12
C HIS A 105 -11.17 16.07 -48.77
N ARG A 106 -11.28 15.26 -47.71
CA ARG A 106 -12.55 14.68 -47.22
C ARG A 106 -12.76 14.97 -45.73
N PRO A 107 -13.31 16.13 -45.39
CA PRO A 107 -13.45 16.60 -44.01
C PRO A 107 -14.25 15.63 -43.13
N GLU A 108 -15.22 14.90 -43.69
CA GLU A 108 -16.03 13.91 -42.96
C GLU A 108 -15.17 12.70 -42.47
N LEU A 109 -14.11 12.32 -43.21
CA LEU A 109 -13.22 11.24 -42.84
C LEU A 109 -12.08 11.75 -41.93
N ALA A 110 -11.66 13.00 -42.08
CA ALA A 110 -10.69 13.65 -41.22
C ALA A 110 -11.16 13.69 -39.76
N GLU A 111 -12.42 13.93 -39.51
CA GLU A 111 -13.01 13.94 -38.16
C GLU A 111 -12.81 12.56 -37.44
N TYR A 112 -13.00 11.44 -38.14
CA TYR A 112 -12.80 10.13 -37.57
C TYR A 112 -11.31 9.84 -37.26
N THR A 113 -10.39 10.25 -38.12
CA THR A 113 -8.96 10.08 -37.89
C THR A 113 -8.47 10.94 -36.72
N ASP A 114 -8.97 12.15 -36.58
CA ASP A 114 -8.67 13.03 -35.45
C ASP A 114 -9.14 12.42 -34.12
N VAL A 115 -10.33 11.82 -34.07
CA VAL A 115 -10.82 11.10 -32.88
C VAL A 115 -9.92 9.93 -32.53
N VAL A 116 -9.49 9.13 -33.51
CA VAL A 116 -8.59 7.99 -33.28
C VAL A 116 -7.23 8.45 -32.75
N ILE A 117 -6.66 9.52 -33.31
CA ILE A 117 -5.39 10.11 -32.87
C ILE A 117 -5.53 10.64 -31.45
N ALA A 118 -6.60 11.41 -31.16
CA ALA A 118 -6.83 11.96 -29.83
C ALA A 118 -6.98 10.88 -28.76
N GLU A 119 -7.68 9.78 -29.06
CA GLU A 119 -7.87 8.69 -28.11
C GLU A 119 -6.59 7.88 -27.93
N ALA A 120 -5.79 7.65 -29.01
CA ALA A 120 -4.48 7.02 -28.89
C ALA A 120 -3.52 7.87 -28.02
N ASP A 121 -3.50 9.19 -28.20
CA ASP A 121 -2.71 10.11 -27.39
C ASP A 121 -3.18 10.13 -25.94
N ARG A 122 -4.49 10.07 -25.70
CA ARG A 122 -5.07 9.96 -24.35
C ARG A 122 -4.64 8.66 -23.66
N LEU A 123 -4.71 7.54 -24.34
CA LEU A 123 -4.26 6.25 -23.81
C LEU A 123 -2.73 6.26 -23.55
N GLN A 124 -1.95 6.87 -24.44
CA GLN A 124 -0.51 7.03 -24.24
C GLN A 124 -0.22 7.84 -22.95
N LEU A 125 -0.94 8.93 -22.70
CA LEU A 125 -0.80 9.72 -21.48
C LEU A 125 -1.17 8.93 -20.23
N LEU A 126 -2.18 8.06 -20.29
CA LEU A 126 -2.54 7.18 -19.17
C LEU A 126 -1.41 6.20 -18.85
N VAL A 127 -0.81 5.58 -19.88
CA VAL A 127 0.34 4.69 -19.74
C VAL A 127 1.56 5.44 -19.21
N ASP A 128 1.81 6.67 -19.67
CA ASP A 128 2.91 7.48 -19.15
C ASP A 128 2.73 7.87 -17.67
N ARG A 129 1.51 8.14 -17.24
CA ARG A 129 1.19 8.38 -15.82
C ARG A 129 1.47 7.15 -14.94
N LEU A 130 1.26 5.94 -15.49
CA LEU A 130 1.60 4.69 -14.80
C LEU A 130 3.11 4.52 -14.57
N LEU A 131 3.92 4.97 -15.55
CA LEU A 131 5.37 4.89 -15.48
C LEU A 131 6.00 6.11 -14.80
N ALA A 132 5.26 7.19 -14.57
CA ALA A 132 5.77 8.45 -14.02
C ALA A 132 6.55 8.27 -12.69
N PRO A 133 6.12 7.38 -11.75
CA PRO A 133 6.86 7.13 -10.53
C PRO A 133 8.27 6.59 -10.74
N GLN A 134 8.50 5.94 -11.89
CA GLN A 134 9.79 5.31 -12.22
C GLN A 134 10.73 6.22 -13.01
N ARG A 135 10.22 7.31 -13.59
CA ARG A 135 10.96 8.20 -14.51
C ARG A 135 11.46 9.49 -13.87
N ARG A 136 10.82 9.94 -12.79
CA ARG A 136 11.25 11.16 -12.10
C ARG A 136 12.34 10.83 -11.10
N PRO A 137 13.45 11.59 -11.06
CA PRO A 137 14.42 11.47 -9.99
C PRO A 137 13.71 11.71 -8.66
N HIS A 138 13.99 10.85 -7.69
CA HIS A 138 13.46 10.94 -6.33
C HIS A 138 14.08 12.17 -5.65
N VAL A 139 13.28 13.20 -5.42
CA VAL A 139 13.73 14.41 -4.75
C VAL A 139 13.55 14.26 -3.25
N VAL A 140 14.57 13.72 -2.58
CA VAL A 140 14.55 13.48 -1.14
C VAL A 140 14.86 14.75 -0.38
N ALA A 141 13.90 15.20 0.42
CA ALA A 141 14.02 16.34 1.34
C ALA A 141 13.47 15.95 2.72
N ASP A 142 13.58 16.85 3.68
CA ASP A 142 12.90 16.70 4.96
C ASP A 142 11.40 16.96 4.76
N VAL A 143 10.56 16.01 5.16
CA VAL A 143 9.13 16.03 4.95
C VAL A 143 8.39 15.96 6.26
N ASN A 144 7.47 16.91 6.46
CA ASN A 144 6.49 16.87 7.52
C ASN A 144 5.22 16.16 6.99
N ILE A 145 4.87 15.01 7.57
CA ILE A 145 3.70 14.24 7.13
C ILE A 145 2.39 15.00 7.30
N HIS A 146 2.30 15.89 8.28
CA HIS A 146 1.08 16.68 8.50
C HIS A 146 0.84 17.66 7.37
N GLU A 147 1.91 18.27 6.81
CA GLU A 147 1.79 19.11 5.62
C GLU A 147 1.31 18.31 4.40
N VAL A 148 1.80 17.09 4.23
CA VAL A 148 1.31 16.18 3.18
C VAL A 148 -0.18 15.91 3.36
N CYS A 149 -0.61 15.57 4.57
CA CYS A 149 -2.01 15.32 4.89
C CYS A 149 -2.90 16.56 4.70
N GLU A 150 -2.46 17.75 5.11
CA GLU A 150 -3.21 19.01 4.90
C GLU A 150 -3.31 19.38 3.41
N ARG A 151 -2.23 19.14 2.65
CA ARG A 151 -2.28 19.34 1.18
C ARG A 151 -3.31 18.42 0.53
N VAL A 152 -3.31 17.13 0.87
CA VAL A 152 -4.28 16.16 0.37
C VAL A 152 -5.70 16.52 0.80
N ARG A 153 -5.89 16.91 2.07
CA ARG A 153 -7.18 17.37 2.59
C ARG A 153 -7.72 18.54 1.75
N SER A 154 -6.87 19.52 1.46
CA SER A 154 -7.27 20.69 0.65
C SER A 154 -7.69 20.28 -0.76
N LEU A 155 -6.96 19.37 -1.41
CA LEU A 155 -7.28 18.87 -2.74
C LEU A 155 -8.60 18.08 -2.75
N VAL A 156 -8.80 17.20 -1.78
CA VAL A 156 -10.01 16.38 -1.64
C VAL A 156 -11.24 17.26 -1.38
N LEU A 157 -11.13 18.26 -0.50
CA LEU A 157 -12.24 19.18 -0.24
C LEU A 157 -12.56 20.08 -1.44
N ALA A 158 -11.58 20.38 -2.30
CA ALA A 158 -11.82 21.12 -3.54
C ALA A 158 -12.56 20.24 -4.58
N GLU A 159 -12.27 18.93 -4.63
CA GLU A 159 -12.97 17.99 -5.52
C GLU A 159 -14.41 17.66 -5.03
N TRP A 160 -14.59 17.58 -3.70
CA TRP A 160 -15.86 17.30 -3.03
C TRP A 160 -16.23 18.45 -2.07
N PRO A 161 -16.70 19.59 -2.60
CA PRO A 161 -16.95 20.79 -1.78
C PRO A 161 -18.18 20.67 -0.88
N ARG A 162 -19.03 19.66 -1.10
CA ARG A 162 -20.25 19.44 -0.31
C ARG A 162 -20.36 17.99 0.13
N GLY A 163 -20.90 17.77 1.34
CA GLY A 163 -21.21 16.43 1.85
C GLY A 163 -20.00 15.65 2.33
N LEU A 164 -18.78 16.21 2.32
CA LEU A 164 -17.57 15.58 2.82
C LEU A 164 -17.03 16.30 4.06
N THR A 165 -16.86 15.57 5.14
CA THR A 165 -16.13 16.04 6.32
C THR A 165 -14.86 15.23 6.50
N VAL A 166 -13.72 15.91 6.49
CA VAL A 166 -12.40 15.29 6.72
C VAL A 166 -11.96 15.62 8.16
N LEU A 167 -11.91 14.61 9.00
CA LEU A 167 -11.43 14.75 10.38
C LEU A 167 -9.92 14.61 10.43
N ARG A 168 -9.28 15.41 11.26
CA ARG A 168 -7.84 15.41 11.54
C ARG A 168 -7.58 14.71 12.86
N ASP A 169 -6.66 13.78 12.86
CA ASP A 169 -6.17 13.11 14.07
C ASP A 169 -4.64 13.02 13.93
N TYR A 170 -3.95 14.10 14.32
CA TYR A 170 -2.52 14.24 14.13
C TYR A 170 -1.77 14.14 15.45
N ASP A 171 -0.72 13.33 15.47
CA ASP A 171 0.26 13.29 16.53
C ASP A 171 1.38 14.27 16.19
N THR A 172 1.38 15.42 16.87
CA THR A 172 2.36 16.51 16.64
C THR A 172 3.78 16.16 17.09
N SER A 173 3.97 15.03 17.77
CA SER A 173 5.30 14.55 18.20
C SER A 173 6.09 13.86 17.08
N ILE A 174 5.46 13.59 15.93
CA ILE A 174 6.12 12.93 14.80
C ILE A 174 7.16 13.85 14.18
N PRO A 175 8.44 13.45 14.14
CA PRO A 175 9.48 14.25 13.53
C PRO A 175 9.39 14.26 12.00
N GLU A 176 10.05 15.23 11.38
CA GLU A 176 10.29 15.21 9.94
C GLU A 176 11.16 14.00 9.55
N PHE A 177 10.95 13.49 8.36
CA PHE A 177 11.70 12.36 7.83
C PHE A 177 12.12 12.59 6.37
N ARG A 178 13.10 11.83 5.92
CA ARG A 178 13.63 11.94 4.55
C ARG A 178 12.68 11.28 3.56
N GLY A 179 12.16 12.07 2.61
CA GLY A 179 11.20 11.57 1.61
C GLY A 179 10.98 12.52 0.45
N ASP A 180 10.23 12.07 -0.55
CA ASP A 180 9.75 12.88 -1.66
C ASP A 180 8.31 13.33 -1.37
N ARG A 181 8.17 14.61 -1.03
CA ARG A 181 6.91 15.22 -0.64
C ARG A 181 5.79 15.05 -1.69
N GLU A 182 6.12 15.19 -2.97
CA GLU A 182 5.13 15.10 -4.05
C GLU A 182 4.66 13.66 -4.25
N GLN A 183 5.55 12.68 -4.15
CA GLN A 183 5.18 11.26 -4.23
C GLN A 183 4.29 10.86 -3.04
N LEU A 184 4.59 11.33 -1.84
CA LEU A 184 3.78 11.07 -0.65
C LEU A 184 2.40 11.72 -0.76
N ILE A 185 2.31 12.96 -1.26
CA ILE A 185 1.03 13.60 -1.57
C ILE A 185 0.23 12.74 -2.56
N GLN A 186 0.84 12.25 -3.63
CA GLN A 186 0.16 11.40 -4.61
C GLN A 186 -0.29 10.07 -4.01
N ALA A 187 0.54 9.42 -3.19
CA ALA A 187 0.19 8.18 -2.51
C ALA A 187 -1.06 8.35 -1.64
N VAL A 188 -1.03 9.34 -0.74
CA VAL A 188 -2.14 9.62 0.18
C VAL A 188 -3.38 10.10 -0.57
N LEU A 189 -3.22 10.92 -1.62
CA LEU A 189 -4.32 11.40 -2.46
C LEU A 189 -5.02 10.26 -3.21
N ASN A 190 -4.28 9.31 -3.75
CA ASN A 190 -4.85 8.14 -4.42
C ASN A 190 -5.71 7.30 -3.47
N VAL A 191 -5.25 7.09 -2.25
CA VAL A 191 -6.02 6.38 -1.22
C VAL A 191 -7.24 7.19 -0.81
N ALA A 192 -7.08 8.49 -0.56
CA ALA A 192 -8.16 9.38 -0.15
C ALA A 192 -9.26 9.50 -1.23
N ARG A 193 -8.88 9.66 -2.51
CA ARG A 193 -9.81 9.64 -3.64
C ARG A 193 -10.59 8.34 -3.74
N ASN A 194 -9.93 7.20 -3.58
CA ASN A 194 -10.59 5.91 -3.55
C ASN A 194 -11.63 5.83 -2.42
N ALA A 195 -11.30 6.35 -1.24
CA ALA A 195 -12.23 6.43 -0.13
C ALA A 195 -13.44 7.31 -0.43
N CYS A 196 -13.22 8.51 -0.97
CA CYS A 196 -14.30 9.45 -1.36
C CYS A 196 -15.19 8.86 -2.45
N GLN A 197 -14.60 8.27 -3.48
CA GLN A 197 -15.34 7.62 -4.56
C GLN A 197 -16.18 6.43 -4.08
N ALA A 198 -15.69 5.65 -3.08
CA ALA A 198 -16.46 4.58 -2.46
C ALA A 198 -17.66 5.08 -1.66
N LEU A 199 -17.67 6.36 -1.32
CA LEU A 199 -18.70 7.03 -0.53
C LEU A 199 -19.52 8.03 -1.36
N ALA A 200 -19.32 8.07 -2.69
CA ALA A 200 -19.92 9.08 -3.55
C ALA A 200 -21.45 9.22 -3.34
N GLU A 201 -22.18 8.13 -3.26
CA GLU A 201 -23.63 8.14 -2.98
C GLU A 201 -23.95 8.71 -1.60
N ARG A 202 -23.15 8.36 -0.58
CA ARG A 202 -23.32 8.86 0.80
C ARG A 202 -22.90 10.32 0.94
N ILE A 203 -21.86 10.74 0.22
CA ILE A 203 -21.42 12.15 0.15
C ILE A 203 -22.53 12.98 -0.47
N ALA A 204 -23.15 12.53 -1.56
CA ALA A 204 -24.29 13.17 -2.19
C ALA A 204 -25.50 13.29 -1.23
N ALA A 205 -25.68 12.32 -0.33
CA ALA A 205 -26.72 12.32 0.71
C ALA A 205 -26.33 13.04 2.03
N GLY A 206 -25.15 13.72 2.08
CA GLY A 206 -24.67 14.41 3.28
C GLY A 206 -23.91 13.51 4.27
N GLY A 207 -23.30 12.41 3.79
CA GLY A 207 -22.51 11.47 4.61
C GLY A 207 -21.19 12.07 5.08
N VAL A 208 -20.74 11.66 6.27
CA VAL A 208 -19.44 12.05 6.83
C VAL A 208 -18.39 11.00 6.47
N VAL A 209 -17.31 11.44 5.81
CA VAL A 209 -16.09 10.63 5.59
C VAL A 209 -15.10 10.97 6.69
N ARG A 210 -14.73 9.97 7.49
CA ARG A 210 -13.64 10.11 8.45
C ARG A 210 -12.34 9.70 7.77
N ALA A 211 -11.41 10.62 7.63
CA ALA A 211 -10.11 10.28 7.10
C ALA A 211 -9.02 11.24 7.54
N LEU A 212 -7.84 10.72 7.61
CA LEU A 212 -6.53 11.32 7.81
C LEU A 212 -6.12 11.55 9.27
N GLY A 213 -5.34 10.60 9.77
CA GLY A 213 -4.59 10.72 11.01
C GLY A 213 -3.19 10.12 10.86
N GLY A 214 -2.18 10.82 11.30
CA GLY A 214 -0.86 10.27 11.56
C GLY A 214 -0.79 9.90 13.04
N ARG A 215 -0.78 8.62 13.38
CA ARG A 215 -0.58 8.17 14.76
C ARG A 215 0.86 7.74 14.96
N GLY A 216 1.41 8.17 16.06
CA GLY A 216 2.62 7.80 16.75
C GLY A 216 3.65 6.90 16.11
N ALA A 217 4.89 7.12 16.53
CA ALA A 217 6.01 6.28 16.17
C ALA A 217 5.88 4.88 16.77
N ARG A 218 5.82 3.86 15.93
CA ARG A 218 5.92 2.45 16.34
C ARG A 218 7.29 1.89 16.01
N ARG A 219 7.79 0.99 16.84
CA ARG A 219 8.91 0.14 16.43
C ARG A 219 8.42 -0.81 15.35
N GLY A 220 8.91 -0.61 14.13
CA GLY A 220 8.56 -1.44 12.97
C GLY A 220 9.68 -2.42 12.63
N THR A 221 9.31 -3.61 12.19
CA THR A 221 10.23 -4.58 11.57
C THR A 221 9.69 -4.88 10.19
N ASP A 222 10.51 -4.66 9.15
CA ASP A 222 10.24 -5.10 7.79
C ASP A 222 11.17 -6.27 7.51
N GLY A 223 10.66 -7.50 7.59
CA GLY A 223 11.37 -8.74 7.32
C GLY A 223 12.80 -8.80 7.84
N LYS A 224 13.75 -8.30 7.05
CA LYS A 224 15.19 -8.24 7.37
C LYS A 224 15.63 -6.89 7.97
N ARG A 225 14.78 -5.85 7.94
CA ARG A 225 15.09 -4.51 8.43
C ARG A 225 14.30 -4.20 9.70
N ARG A 226 15.00 -3.94 10.79
CA ARG A 226 14.40 -3.39 12.01
C ARG A 226 14.48 -1.87 11.94
N TRP A 227 13.34 -1.20 11.84
CA TRP A 227 13.29 0.24 12.01
C TRP A 227 13.19 0.56 13.50
N GLY A 228 14.01 1.47 13.95
CA GLY A 228 13.95 1.95 15.34
C GLY A 228 12.61 2.63 15.62
N LEU A 229 12.10 3.37 14.63
CA LEU A 229 10.83 4.06 14.65
C LEU A 229 10.17 3.99 13.26
N ALA A 230 8.86 3.87 13.20
CA ALA A 230 8.07 3.97 11.97
C ALA A 230 6.86 4.88 12.19
N LEU A 231 6.57 5.72 11.20
CA LEU A 231 5.35 6.51 11.13
C LEU A 231 4.20 5.59 10.68
N GLU A 232 3.13 5.54 11.46
CA GLU A 232 1.89 4.85 11.10
C GLU A 232 0.81 5.88 10.75
N SER A 233 0.37 5.91 9.50
CA SER A 233 -0.69 6.81 9.02
C SER A 233 -1.92 6.00 8.63
N HIS A 234 -3.09 6.42 9.12
CA HIS A 234 -4.36 5.78 8.85
C HIS A 234 -5.25 6.66 7.97
N ILE A 235 -5.77 6.08 6.90
CA ILE A 235 -6.76 6.71 6.03
C ILE A 235 -8.02 5.86 6.09
N GLY A 236 -9.04 6.34 6.78
CA GLY A 236 -10.26 5.59 7.07
C GLY A 236 -11.49 6.12 6.33
N ALA A 237 -12.39 5.21 5.95
CA ALA A 237 -13.68 5.53 5.35
C ALA A 237 -14.79 4.62 5.87
N SER A 238 -15.99 5.17 6.07
CA SER A 238 -17.18 4.41 6.50
C SER A 238 -18.05 4.00 5.30
N GLY A 239 -17.46 3.29 4.35
CA GLY A 239 -18.10 2.85 3.11
C GLY A 239 -18.62 1.41 3.15
N PRO A 240 -19.07 0.88 1.99
CA PRO A 240 -19.56 -0.50 1.87
C PRO A 240 -18.48 -1.55 2.12
N GLY A 241 -17.22 -1.14 2.18
CA GLY A 241 -16.06 -2.03 2.27
C GLY A 241 -15.51 -2.41 0.90
N VAL A 242 -14.42 -3.15 0.93
CA VAL A 242 -13.82 -3.75 -0.27
C VAL A 242 -14.50 -5.09 -0.53
N PRO A 243 -15.02 -5.36 -1.74
CA PRO A 243 -15.58 -6.64 -2.10
C PRO A 243 -14.59 -7.79 -1.84
N GLU A 244 -15.07 -8.89 -1.29
CA GLU A 244 -14.24 -10.04 -0.92
C GLU A 244 -13.48 -10.62 -2.12
N SER A 245 -14.12 -10.64 -3.29
CA SER A 245 -13.55 -11.13 -4.55
C SER A 245 -12.27 -10.43 -5.01
N ILE A 246 -12.05 -9.18 -4.58
CA ILE A 246 -10.89 -8.39 -4.98
C ILE A 246 -9.98 -8.00 -3.80
N ARG A 247 -10.35 -8.33 -2.55
CA ARG A 247 -9.68 -7.88 -1.33
C ARG A 247 -8.17 -8.14 -1.34
N ASP A 248 -7.76 -9.33 -1.73
CA ASP A 248 -6.36 -9.73 -1.76
C ASP A 248 -5.59 -9.16 -2.96
N ARG A 249 -6.32 -8.54 -3.92
CA ARG A 249 -5.75 -8.04 -5.17
C ARG A 249 -5.96 -6.55 -5.39
N ILE A 250 -6.40 -5.80 -4.38
CA ILE A 250 -6.71 -4.37 -4.52
C ILE A 250 -5.49 -3.50 -4.92
N PHE A 251 -4.29 -3.99 -4.68
CA PHE A 251 -3.05 -3.33 -5.06
C PHE A 251 -2.50 -3.80 -6.41
N TYR A 252 -3.12 -4.81 -7.05
CA TYR A 252 -2.72 -5.22 -8.39
C TYR A 252 -3.19 -4.21 -9.43
N PRO A 253 -2.39 -4.00 -10.51
CA PRO A 253 -2.77 -3.09 -11.58
C PRO A 253 -4.08 -3.54 -12.25
N LEU A 254 -4.87 -2.55 -12.66
CA LEU A 254 -6.15 -2.74 -13.37
C LEU A 254 -7.24 -3.46 -12.58
N VAL A 255 -7.01 -3.79 -11.31
CA VAL A 255 -8.04 -4.34 -10.42
C VAL A 255 -8.93 -3.21 -9.91
N THR A 256 -10.21 -3.29 -10.23
CA THR A 256 -11.23 -2.34 -9.79
C THR A 256 -12.52 -3.06 -9.42
N GLY A 257 -13.17 -2.60 -8.37
CA GLY A 257 -14.51 -3.04 -7.97
C GLY A 257 -15.62 -2.08 -8.44
N ARG A 258 -15.32 -1.13 -9.35
CA ARG A 258 -16.25 -0.11 -9.82
C ARG A 258 -16.21 0.04 -11.33
N GLU A 259 -17.36 0.32 -11.91
CA GLU A 259 -17.43 0.73 -13.31
C GLU A 259 -16.70 2.07 -13.53
N GLY A 260 -15.91 2.17 -14.59
CA GLY A 260 -15.11 3.35 -14.91
C GLY A 260 -13.87 3.58 -14.03
N GLY A 261 -13.58 2.72 -13.08
CA GLY A 261 -12.35 2.79 -12.29
C GLY A 261 -11.13 2.34 -13.11
N SER A 262 -10.03 3.11 -13.08
CA SER A 262 -8.79 2.73 -13.78
C SER A 262 -8.06 1.53 -13.15
N GLY A 263 -8.34 1.21 -11.88
CA GLY A 263 -7.63 0.16 -11.14
C GLY A 263 -6.15 0.45 -10.86
N LEU A 264 -5.71 1.70 -11.00
CA LEU A 264 -4.31 2.09 -10.95
C LEU A 264 -3.93 2.89 -9.70
N GLY A 265 -4.91 3.53 -9.06
CA GLY A 265 -4.66 4.45 -7.95
C GLY A 265 -3.97 3.79 -6.75
N LEU A 266 -4.44 2.62 -6.31
CA LEU A 266 -3.85 1.90 -5.18
C LEU A 266 -2.49 1.28 -5.53
N THR A 267 -2.30 0.81 -6.75
CA THR A 267 -1.02 0.32 -7.24
C THR A 267 0.04 1.43 -7.21
N LEU A 268 -0.31 2.63 -7.66
CA LEU A 268 0.58 3.80 -7.60
C LEU A 268 0.86 4.21 -6.16
N ALA A 269 -0.15 4.21 -5.28
CA ALA A 269 0.04 4.48 -3.86
C ALA A 269 1.04 3.52 -3.22
N GLN A 270 0.89 2.22 -3.48
CA GLN A 270 1.82 1.18 -3.02
C GLN A 270 3.24 1.42 -3.55
N THR A 271 3.38 1.75 -4.84
CA THR A 271 4.67 2.04 -5.47
C THR A 271 5.38 3.21 -4.79
N PHE A 272 4.68 4.33 -4.56
CA PHE A 272 5.26 5.50 -3.89
C PHE A 272 5.67 5.22 -2.44
N VAL A 273 4.81 4.54 -1.68
CA VAL A 273 5.11 4.15 -0.30
C VAL A 273 6.37 3.29 -0.23
N GLN A 274 6.52 2.35 -1.16
CA GLN A 274 7.71 1.48 -1.21
C GLN A 274 8.99 2.20 -1.66
N GLN A 275 8.89 3.21 -2.52
CA GLN A 275 10.05 4.05 -2.84
C GLN A 275 10.59 4.76 -1.59
N HIS A 276 9.74 4.96 -0.59
CA HIS A 276 10.09 5.44 0.73
C HIS A 276 10.40 4.31 1.73
N GLN A 277 10.64 3.09 1.23
CA GLN A 277 10.91 1.90 2.06
C GLN A 277 9.78 1.58 3.05
N GLY A 278 8.57 2.05 2.77
CA GLY A 278 7.38 1.84 3.57
C GLY A 278 6.49 0.70 3.05
N THR A 279 5.47 0.38 3.81
CA THR A 279 4.42 -0.57 3.45
C THR A 279 3.04 0.06 3.53
N ILE A 280 2.09 -0.46 2.74
CA ILE A 280 0.69 -0.06 2.79
C ILE A 280 -0.19 -1.29 2.91
N GLU A 281 -1.10 -1.28 3.85
CA GLU A 281 -2.06 -2.34 4.12
C GLU A 281 -3.50 -1.82 4.06
N CYS A 282 -4.44 -2.74 3.84
CA CYS A 282 -5.87 -2.44 3.88
C CYS A 282 -6.59 -3.43 4.79
N ALA A 283 -7.28 -2.90 5.78
CA ALA A 283 -8.25 -3.63 6.59
C ALA A 283 -9.65 -3.13 6.25
N SER A 284 -10.51 -4.01 5.74
CA SER A 284 -11.84 -3.62 5.28
C SER A 284 -12.91 -4.59 5.75
N VAL A 285 -13.91 -4.01 6.40
CA VAL A 285 -15.20 -4.61 6.71
C VAL A 285 -16.30 -3.64 6.31
N PRO A 286 -17.53 -4.09 6.06
CA PRO A 286 -18.66 -3.19 5.79
C PRO A 286 -18.79 -2.14 6.90
N GLY A 287 -18.87 -0.87 6.53
CA GLY A 287 -18.89 0.27 7.45
C GLY A 287 -17.53 0.81 7.90
N ARG A 288 -16.44 0.08 7.68
CA ARG A 288 -15.10 0.52 8.10
C ARG A 288 -14.03 -0.04 7.18
N THR A 289 -13.43 0.82 6.37
CA THR A 289 -12.20 0.52 5.60
C THR A 289 -11.09 1.42 6.11
N VAL A 290 -9.94 0.84 6.43
CA VAL A 290 -8.76 1.57 6.90
C VAL A 290 -7.56 1.14 6.07
N PHE A 291 -6.91 2.09 5.46
CA PHE A 291 -5.59 1.92 4.87
C PHE A 291 -4.54 2.38 5.89
N THR A 292 -3.60 1.53 6.17
CA THR A 292 -2.47 1.82 7.07
C THR A 292 -1.21 1.95 6.25
N VAL A 293 -0.57 3.11 6.31
CA VAL A 293 0.72 3.37 5.66
C VAL A 293 1.78 3.43 6.75
N LEU A 294 2.81 2.61 6.61
CA LEU A 294 3.98 2.59 7.49
C LEU A 294 5.18 3.15 6.72
N LEU A 295 5.83 4.16 7.28
CA LEU A 295 7.04 4.77 6.73
C LEU A 295 8.15 4.75 7.77
N PRO A 296 9.41 4.40 7.41
CA PRO A 296 10.52 4.44 8.34
C PRO A 296 10.79 5.89 8.77
N LEU A 297 11.02 6.07 10.06
CA LEU A 297 11.54 7.31 10.64
C LEU A 297 13.05 7.17 10.89
N PRO A 298 13.81 8.26 10.88
CA PRO A 298 15.26 8.25 11.12
C PRO A 298 15.66 7.73 12.50
#